data_f562cfe8c4812c8691d927975eb9aa12
#
_entry.id   f562cfe8c4812c8691d927975eb9aa12
#
_cell.length_a   1.000
_cell.length_b   1.000
_cell.length_c   1.000
_cell.angle_alpha   90.00
_cell.angle_beta   90.00
_cell.angle_gamma   90.00
#
_symmetry.space_group_name_H-M   'P 1'
#
loop_
_entity.id
_entity.type
_entity.pdbx_description
1 polymer ?
#
loop_
_entity_poly.entity_id
_entity_poly.type
_entity_poly.pdbx_seq_one_letter_code
_entity_poly.pdbx_strand_id
1 'polypeptide(L)'
;MAIHMYLKLDSITGEGSAKGFEEQIEVLSWTWGLTQSGSAHHGSGTGTAGVTVGDVSIVKYCDRSTPTLIKYCCAGTFFENAKLTVLKAGTTSTPYLTLELMKGLVTAVNSGGVGPDERLIETVSFNFKAFKLGYTPQKDGKPGAVIPAGWDIPKNCPLS
;
A
#
# COMPACT_ATOMS: atom_id res chain seq x y z
N MET A 1 11.39 -2.08 -18.09
CA MET A 1 10.95 -3.34 -17.50
C MET A 1 9.63 -3.14 -16.78
N ALA A 2 8.69 -4.00 -17.03
CA ALA A 2 7.38 -3.89 -16.40
C ALA A 2 7.48 -4.22 -14.90
N ILE A 3 6.73 -3.49 -14.09
CA ILE A 3 6.55 -3.77 -12.67
C ILE A 3 5.11 -4.24 -12.51
N HIS A 4 4.93 -5.32 -11.76
CA HIS A 4 3.60 -5.81 -11.41
C HIS A 4 3.34 -5.57 -9.94
N MET A 5 2.17 -5.08 -9.62
CA MET A 5 1.79 -4.72 -8.26
C MET A 5 0.43 -5.30 -7.91
N TYR A 6 0.33 -5.83 -6.71
CA TYR A 6 -0.91 -6.45 -6.22
C TYR A 6 -1.18 -6.01 -4.79
N LEU A 7 -2.45 -5.82 -4.47
CA LEU A 7 -2.90 -5.53 -3.11
C LEU A 7 -3.77 -6.67 -2.62
N LYS A 8 -3.37 -7.26 -1.51
CA LYS A 8 -4.21 -8.19 -0.76
C LYS A 8 -4.82 -7.43 0.41
N LEU A 9 -6.13 -7.34 0.45
CA LEU A 9 -6.87 -6.61 1.47
C LEU A 9 -7.85 -7.56 2.14
N ASP A 10 -7.47 -8.12 3.29
CA ASP A 10 -8.26 -9.11 4.04
C ASP A 10 -8.91 -10.15 3.12
N SER A 11 -10.25 -10.24 3.18
CA SER A 11 -11.04 -11.16 2.36
C SER A 11 -11.60 -10.51 1.08
N ILE A 12 -11.24 -9.26 0.79
CA ILE A 12 -11.73 -8.58 -0.42
C ILE A 12 -11.00 -9.14 -1.63
N THR A 13 -11.77 -9.68 -2.57
CA THR A 13 -11.21 -10.29 -3.78
C THR A 13 -11.17 -9.32 -4.94
N GLY A 14 -10.02 -9.27 -5.61
CA GLY A 14 -9.85 -8.62 -6.89
C GLY A 14 -9.88 -9.63 -8.04
N GLU A 15 -9.24 -9.29 -9.13
CA GLU A 15 -9.24 -10.10 -10.35
C GLU A 15 -7.83 -10.47 -10.83
N GLY A 16 -6.85 -10.45 -9.93
CA GLY A 16 -5.49 -10.90 -10.24
C GLY A 16 -5.47 -12.35 -10.68
N SER A 17 -4.71 -12.67 -11.71
CA SER A 17 -4.60 -14.01 -12.26
C SER A 17 -3.18 -14.58 -12.17
N ALA A 18 -2.20 -13.77 -11.78
CA ALA A 18 -0.82 -14.22 -11.68
C ALA A 18 -0.66 -15.26 -10.57
N LYS A 19 0.19 -16.26 -10.83
CA LYS A 19 0.46 -17.32 -9.86
C LYS A 19 1.04 -16.75 -8.55
N GLY A 20 0.39 -17.07 -7.45
CA GLY A 20 0.72 -16.56 -6.12
C GLY A 20 -0.03 -15.28 -5.76
N PHE A 21 -0.72 -14.64 -6.72
CA PHE A 21 -1.47 -13.41 -6.53
C PHE A 21 -2.89 -13.52 -7.05
N GLU A 22 -3.39 -14.74 -7.13
CA GLU A 22 -4.74 -15.02 -7.58
C GLU A 22 -5.75 -14.30 -6.70
N GLU A 23 -6.73 -13.68 -7.34
CA GLU A 23 -7.82 -12.93 -6.68
C GLU A 23 -7.35 -11.72 -5.87
N GLN A 24 -6.09 -11.30 -5.98
CA GLN A 24 -5.64 -10.04 -5.43
C GLN A 24 -6.01 -8.88 -6.34
N ILE A 25 -6.02 -7.67 -5.80
CA ILE A 25 -6.32 -6.46 -6.56
C ILE A 25 -5.08 -6.08 -7.36
N GLU A 26 -5.23 -5.99 -8.68
CA GLU A 26 -4.17 -5.47 -9.54
C GLU A 26 -4.04 -3.96 -9.34
N VAL A 27 -2.83 -3.47 -9.13
CA VAL A 27 -2.52 -2.07 -8.88
C VAL A 27 -1.74 -1.50 -10.05
N LEU A 28 -2.18 -0.38 -10.59
CA LEU A 28 -1.50 0.30 -11.69
C LEU A 28 -0.39 1.21 -11.18
N SER A 29 -0.65 1.94 -10.11
CA SER A 29 0.31 2.82 -9.47
C SER A 29 -0.07 3.02 -8.01
N TRP A 30 0.88 3.50 -7.21
CA TRP A 30 0.62 3.82 -5.81
C TRP A 30 1.47 5.01 -5.39
N THR A 31 1.00 5.72 -4.38
CA THR A 31 1.71 6.86 -3.80
C THR A 31 1.57 6.82 -2.30
N TRP A 32 2.62 7.24 -1.61
CA TRP A 32 2.63 7.34 -0.16
C TRP A 32 3.74 8.30 0.26
N GLY A 33 3.57 8.96 1.41
CA GLY A 33 4.57 9.85 1.94
C GLY A 33 4.43 10.05 3.43
N LEU A 34 5.53 10.45 4.04
CA LEU A 34 5.64 10.77 5.46
C LEU A 34 6.37 12.09 5.60
N THR A 35 6.03 12.86 6.61
CA THR A 35 6.73 14.10 6.92
C THR A 35 7.05 14.17 8.41
N GLN A 36 8.13 14.86 8.75
CA GLN A 36 8.56 15.10 10.12
C GLN A 36 8.56 16.60 10.38
N SER A 37 7.85 17.02 11.43
CA SER A 37 7.73 18.42 11.80
C SER A 37 8.90 18.95 12.63
N GLY A 38 9.85 18.10 13.00
CA GLY A 38 11.02 18.48 13.77
C GLY A 38 11.95 19.42 13.02
N SER A 39 12.66 20.26 13.75
CA SER A 39 13.68 21.16 13.21
C SER A 39 15.05 20.79 13.74
N ALA A 40 15.98 20.50 12.82
CA ALA A 40 17.38 20.22 13.16
C ALA A 40 18.15 21.51 13.50
N HIS A 41 17.57 22.68 13.24
CA HIS A 41 18.22 23.97 13.48
C HIS A 41 18.10 24.45 14.92
N HIS A 42 17.19 23.89 15.69
CA HIS A 42 17.03 24.20 17.10
C HIS A 42 17.65 23.07 17.92
N GLY A 43 18.82 23.33 18.48
CA GLY A 43 19.59 22.34 19.20
C GLY A 43 18.84 21.72 20.37
N SER A 44 19.21 20.50 20.67
CA SER A 44 18.84 19.70 21.84
C SER A 44 17.37 19.77 22.24
N GLY A 45 16.61 19.20 21.47
CA GLY A 45 15.63 18.25 21.76
C GLY A 45 14.68 18.39 22.91
N THR A 46 13.65 19.11 22.78
CA THR A 46 12.43 18.78 23.50
C THR A 46 11.21 19.12 22.67
N GLY A 47 11.38 19.23 21.38
CA GLY A 47 10.24 19.24 20.48
C GLY A 47 9.76 17.81 20.32
N THR A 48 8.59 17.49 20.84
CA THR A 48 7.85 16.28 20.47
C THR A 48 7.45 16.40 19.00
N ALA A 49 8.44 16.36 18.13
CA ALA A 49 8.19 16.32 16.73
C ALA A 49 7.64 14.94 16.39
N GLY A 50 6.41 14.86 15.97
CA GLY A 50 5.78 13.63 15.53
C GLY A 50 5.87 13.47 14.02
N VAL A 51 5.94 12.24 13.57
CA VAL A 51 5.79 11.94 12.16
C VAL A 51 4.33 12.12 11.75
N THR A 52 4.12 12.73 10.60
CA THR A 52 2.82 12.72 9.94
C THR A 52 2.88 11.69 8.81
N VAL A 53 2.09 10.63 8.97
CA VAL A 53 2.03 9.55 7.99
C VAL A 53 0.83 9.82 7.09
N GLY A 54 1.09 9.98 5.79
CA GLY A 54 0.04 10.18 4.80
C GLY A 54 -0.71 8.90 4.50
N ASP A 55 -1.88 9.04 3.87
CA ASP A 55 -2.64 7.91 3.36
C ASP A 55 -1.88 7.27 2.19
N VAL A 56 -1.99 5.96 2.08
CA VAL A 56 -1.55 5.24 0.88
C VAL A 56 -2.66 5.33 -0.16
N SER A 57 -2.34 5.76 -1.35
CA SER A 57 -3.29 5.82 -2.47
C SER A 57 -2.84 4.87 -3.57
N ILE A 58 -3.78 4.11 -4.10
CA ILE A 58 -3.56 3.24 -5.25
C ILE A 58 -4.44 3.65 -6.40
N VAL A 59 -3.95 3.45 -7.61
CA VAL A 59 -4.74 3.54 -8.84
C VAL A 59 -4.94 2.14 -9.37
N LYS A 60 -6.17 1.78 -9.68
CA LYS A 60 -6.54 0.44 -10.13
C LYS A 60 -7.66 0.51 -11.16
N TYR A 61 -7.86 -0.57 -11.89
CA TYR A 61 -9.05 -0.71 -12.71
C TYR A 61 -10.26 -1.04 -11.84
N CYS A 62 -11.43 -0.60 -12.29
CA CYS A 62 -12.70 -1.04 -11.73
C CYS A 62 -12.80 -2.57 -11.89
N ASP A 63 -13.02 -3.28 -10.80
CA ASP A 63 -13.06 -4.73 -10.77
C ASP A 63 -14.07 -5.22 -9.73
N ARG A 64 -14.05 -6.52 -9.41
CA ARG A 64 -14.99 -7.08 -8.42
C ARG A 64 -14.77 -6.54 -7.01
N SER A 65 -13.61 -5.96 -6.69
CA SER A 65 -13.36 -5.35 -5.39
C SER A 65 -14.05 -4.00 -5.23
N THR A 66 -14.40 -3.32 -6.31
CA THR A 66 -14.94 -1.95 -6.31
C THR A 66 -16.18 -1.80 -5.43
N PRO A 67 -17.23 -2.63 -5.55
CA PRO A 67 -18.41 -2.46 -4.70
C PRO A 67 -18.11 -2.63 -3.21
N THR A 68 -17.24 -3.56 -2.86
CA THR A 68 -16.87 -3.82 -1.46
C THR A 68 -16.04 -2.66 -0.89
N LEU A 69 -15.12 -2.10 -1.66
CA LEU A 69 -14.34 -0.93 -1.25
C LEU A 69 -15.23 0.28 -1.02
N ILE A 70 -16.24 0.48 -1.88
CA ILE A 70 -17.22 1.56 -1.69
C ILE A 70 -18.01 1.36 -0.39
N LYS A 71 -18.45 0.13 -0.11
CA LYS A 71 -19.15 -0.18 1.14
C LYS A 71 -18.27 0.07 2.36
N TYR A 72 -17.00 -0.32 2.31
CA TYR A 72 -16.05 -0.08 3.40
C TYR A 72 -15.86 1.41 3.64
N CYS A 73 -15.77 2.19 2.58
CA CYS A 73 -15.67 3.64 2.68
C CYS A 73 -16.93 4.26 3.32
N CYS A 74 -18.12 3.85 2.86
CA CYS A 74 -19.38 4.36 3.39
C CYS A 74 -19.58 4.02 4.87
N ALA A 75 -19.28 2.79 5.25
CA ALA A 75 -19.53 2.29 6.60
C ALA A 75 -18.40 2.59 7.58
N GLY A 76 -17.24 3.06 7.10
CA GLY A 76 -16.06 3.21 7.94
C GLY A 76 -15.58 1.87 8.50
N THR A 77 -15.71 0.81 7.73
CA THR A 77 -15.32 -0.53 8.16
C THR A 77 -13.80 -0.66 8.22
N PHE A 78 -13.28 -1.09 9.36
CA PHE A 78 -11.86 -1.33 9.51
C PHE A 78 -11.44 -2.63 8.83
N PHE A 79 -10.34 -2.59 8.09
CA PHE A 79 -9.66 -3.80 7.67
C PHE A 79 -8.54 -4.13 8.68
N GLU A 80 -8.21 -5.42 8.80
CA GLU A 80 -7.13 -5.86 9.69
C GLU A 80 -5.77 -5.76 9.03
N ASN A 81 -5.67 -6.14 7.76
CA ASN A 81 -4.40 -6.13 7.03
C ASN A 81 -4.60 -5.83 5.55
N ALA A 82 -3.76 -4.97 5.02
CA ALA A 82 -3.62 -4.72 3.59
C ALA A 82 -2.15 -4.86 3.23
N LYS A 83 -1.82 -5.66 2.23
CA LYS A 83 -0.45 -5.87 1.80
C LYS A 83 -0.29 -5.56 0.32
N LEU A 84 0.48 -4.51 0.04
CA LEU A 84 0.91 -4.18 -1.31
C LEU A 84 2.20 -4.93 -1.60
N THR A 85 2.25 -5.64 -2.71
CA THR A 85 3.43 -6.36 -3.16
C THR A 85 3.84 -5.85 -4.53
N VAL A 86 5.11 -5.46 -4.67
CA VAL A 86 5.67 -4.98 -5.92
C VAL A 86 6.68 -6.01 -6.41
N LEU A 87 6.46 -6.48 -7.62
CA LEU A 87 7.31 -7.49 -8.29
C LEU A 87 8.04 -6.85 -9.46
N LYS A 88 9.31 -7.16 -9.61
CA LYS A 88 10.02 -6.87 -10.85
C LYS A 88 9.66 -7.91 -11.90
N ALA A 89 9.51 -7.47 -13.14
CA ALA A 89 9.37 -8.39 -14.26
C ALA A 89 10.62 -9.24 -14.39
N GLY A 90 10.45 -10.54 -14.42
CA GLY A 90 11.54 -11.51 -14.53
C GLY A 90 11.02 -12.92 -14.34
N THR A 91 11.91 -13.89 -14.42
CA THR A 91 11.57 -15.31 -14.34
C THR A 91 11.21 -15.77 -12.92
N THR A 92 11.51 -14.96 -11.92
CA THR A 92 11.18 -15.27 -10.53
C THR A 92 10.26 -14.19 -9.97
N SER A 93 9.09 -14.58 -9.50
CA SER A 93 8.11 -13.70 -8.88
C SER A 93 8.49 -13.35 -7.44
N THR A 94 9.73 -12.94 -7.21
CA THR A 94 10.18 -12.52 -5.89
C THR A 94 9.79 -11.08 -5.65
N PRO A 95 9.01 -10.79 -4.59
CA PRO A 95 8.71 -9.42 -4.23
C PRO A 95 9.99 -8.65 -3.92
N TYR A 96 10.12 -7.45 -4.50
CA TYR A 96 11.24 -6.62 -4.14
C TYR A 96 10.85 -5.49 -3.17
N LEU A 97 9.57 -5.16 -3.11
CA LEU A 97 9.03 -4.23 -2.12
C LEU A 97 7.68 -4.75 -1.63
N THR A 98 7.49 -4.73 -0.33
CA THR A 98 6.19 -5.01 0.30
C THR A 98 5.85 -3.89 1.26
N LEU A 99 4.58 -3.52 1.31
CA LEU A 99 4.07 -2.54 2.27
C LEU A 99 2.82 -3.13 2.91
N GLU A 100 2.91 -3.42 4.20
CA GLU A 100 1.77 -3.88 5.00
C GLU A 100 1.17 -2.72 5.76
N LEU A 101 -0.15 -2.59 5.69
CA LEU A 101 -0.93 -1.60 6.42
C LEU A 101 -1.81 -2.35 7.41
N MET A 102 -1.73 -1.97 8.68
CA MET A 102 -2.43 -2.69 9.74
C MET A 102 -3.51 -1.81 10.36
N LYS A 103 -4.68 -2.39 10.54
CA LYS A 103 -5.85 -1.76 11.17
C LYS A 103 -6.16 -0.39 10.58
N GLY A 104 -6.76 -0.41 9.43
CA GLY A 104 -7.07 0.82 8.72
C GLY A 104 -8.46 0.87 8.15
N LEU A 105 -8.71 1.94 7.43
CA LEU A 105 -9.95 2.13 6.68
C LEU A 105 -9.71 2.65 5.29
N VAL A 106 -10.73 2.46 4.45
CA VAL A 106 -10.79 3.11 3.13
C VAL A 106 -11.26 4.55 3.35
N THR A 107 -10.40 5.51 3.06
CA THR A 107 -10.70 6.94 3.29
C THR A 107 -11.26 7.64 2.07
N ALA A 108 -11.00 7.12 0.87
CA ALA A 108 -11.51 7.70 -0.36
C ALA A 108 -11.61 6.64 -1.46
N VAL A 109 -12.66 6.74 -2.26
CA VAL A 109 -12.80 6.00 -3.51
C VAL A 109 -13.25 7.00 -4.57
N ASN A 110 -12.40 7.24 -5.57
CA ASN A 110 -12.69 8.16 -6.66
C ASN A 110 -12.72 7.36 -7.96
N SER A 111 -13.89 7.26 -8.55
CA SER A 111 -14.10 6.52 -9.79
C SER A 111 -14.38 7.47 -10.93
N GLY A 112 -13.93 7.11 -12.12
CA GLY A 112 -14.19 7.87 -13.32
C GLY A 112 -13.84 7.05 -14.55
N GLY A 113 -14.23 7.56 -15.71
CA GLY A 113 -13.93 6.89 -16.95
C GLY A 113 -14.16 7.81 -18.13
N VAL A 114 -13.53 7.49 -19.25
CA VAL A 114 -13.70 8.16 -20.53
C VAL A 114 -14.32 7.17 -21.48
N GLY A 115 -15.37 7.59 -22.21
CA GLY A 115 -16.14 6.72 -23.07
C GLY A 115 -15.35 5.87 -24.07
N PRO A 116 -14.25 6.37 -24.66
CA PRO A 116 -13.41 5.55 -25.52
C PRO A 116 -12.57 4.48 -24.82
N ASP A 117 -12.40 4.58 -23.50
CA ASP A 117 -11.57 3.63 -22.76
C ASP A 117 -12.32 2.32 -22.51
N GLU A 118 -11.62 1.22 -22.68
CA GLU A 118 -12.20 -0.12 -22.47
C GLU A 118 -12.41 -0.46 -21.00
N ARG A 119 -11.68 0.22 -20.09
CA ARG A 119 -11.72 -0.06 -18.65
C ARG A 119 -11.78 1.24 -17.86
N LEU A 120 -12.61 1.23 -16.86
CA LEU A 120 -12.71 2.34 -15.91
C LEU A 120 -11.56 2.29 -14.91
N ILE A 121 -11.07 3.45 -14.51
CA ILE A 121 -9.97 3.61 -13.55
C ILE A 121 -10.49 4.27 -12.29
N GLU A 122 -10.01 3.84 -11.16
CA GLU A 122 -10.36 4.42 -9.88
C GLU A 122 -9.13 4.59 -8.97
N THR A 123 -9.21 5.55 -8.06
CA THR A 123 -8.19 5.80 -7.04
C THR A 123 -8.78 5.50 -5.68
N VAL A 124 -8.10 4.69 -4.90
CA VAL A 124 -8.53 4.29 -3.55
C VAL A 124 -7.45 4.69 -2.56
N SER A 125 -7.86 5.33 -1.47
CA SER A 125 -6.94 5.77 -0.42
C SER A 125 -7.23 5.04 0.88
N PHE A 126 -6.17 4.76 1.63
CA PHE A 126 -6.22 4.02 2.88
C PHE A 126 -5.49 4.77 3.99
N ASN A 127 -6.14 4.89 5.14
CA ASN A 127 -5.50 5.28 6.39
C ASN A 127 -5.30 4.03 7.25
N PHE A 128 -4.36 4.05 8.19
CA PHE A 128 -4.00 2.87 8.96
C PHE A 128 -3.31 3.26 10.27
N LYS A 129 -3.27 2.34 11.23
CA LYS A 129 -2.63 2.57 12.53
C LYS A 129 -1.14 2.28 12.51
N ALA A 130 -0.74 1.31 11.72
CA ALA A 130 0.66 0.87 11.67
C ALA A 130 1.02 0.40 10.28
N PHE A 131 2.27 0.46 9.96
CA PHE A 131 2.77 -0.03 8.68
C PHE A 131 4.09 -0.78 8.84
N LYS A 132 4.38 -1.63 7.88
CA LYS A 132 5.65 -2.33 7.78
C LYS A 132 6.06 -2.41 6.32
N LEU A 133 7.19 -1.78 6.01
CA LEU A 133 7.79 -1.81 4.69
C LEU A 133 8.91 -2.86 4.69
N GLY A 134 8.97 -3.65 3.65
CA GLY A 134 10.07 -4.58 3.41
C GLY A 134 10.67 -4.34 2.04
N TYR A 135 11.96 -4.08 2.00
CA TYR A 135 12.71 -3.95 0.75
C TYR A 135 13.67 -5.13 0.62
N THR A 136 13.64 -5.79 -0.53
CA THR A 136 14.53 -6.91 -0.82
C THR A 136 15.49 -6.50 -1.92
N PRO A 137 16.77 -6.25 -1.60
CA PRO A 137 17.76 -5.90 -2.62
C PRO A 137 17.98 -7.07 -3.56
N GLN A 138 18.21 -6.75 -4.83
CA GLN A 138 18.51 -7.74 -5.86
C GLN A 138 19.99 -7.62 -6.24
N LYS A 139 20.72 -8.70 -6.09
CA LYS A 139 22.13 -8.77 -6.50
C LYS A 139 22.31 -9.97 -7.43
N ASP A 140 22.84 -9.70 -8.61
CA ASP A 140 23.08 -10.73 -9.64
C ASP A 140 21.85 -11.59 -9.95
N GLY A 141 20.67 -10.95 -9.99
CA GLY A 141 19.40 -11.61 -10.25
C GLY A 141 18.86 -12.45 -9.08
N LYS A 142 19.50 -12.40 -7.92
CA LYS A 142 19.07 -13.14 -6.72
C LYS A 142 18.58 -12.19 -5.63
N PRO A 143 17.51 -12.56 -4.90
CA PRO A 143 17.06 -11.76 -3.78
C PRO A 143 18.03 -11.85 -2.61
N GLY A 144 18.31 -10.70 -1.98
CA GLY A 144 19.05 -10.63 -0.74
C GLY A 144 18.12 -10.73 0.47
N ALA A 145 18.65 -10.37 1.63
CA ALA A 145 17.88 -10.33 2.86
C ALA A 145 16.92 -9.13 2.85
N VAL A 146 15.72 -9.32 3.38
CA VAL A 146 14.73 -8.24 3.49
C VAL A 146 15.19 -7.21 4.50
N ILE A 147 15.15 -5.94 4.12
CA ILE A 147 15.44 -4.81 5.00
C ILE A 147 14.09 -4.22 5.43
N PRO A 148 13.71 -4.37 6.71
CA PRO A 148 12.40 -3.91 7.17
C PRO A 148 12.45 -2.50 7.75
N ALA A 149 11.31 -1.79 7.69
CA ALA A 149 11.05 -0.57 8.42
C ALA A 149 9.57 -0.56 8.79
N GLY A 150 9.26 -0.33 10.05
CA GLY A 150 7.88 -0.32 10.50
C GLY A 150 7.66 0.67 11.63
N TRP A 151 6.44 1.14 11.77
CA TRP A 151 6.08 2.12 12.79
C TRP A 151 4.63 1.92 13.26
N ASP A 152 4.45 1.98 14.55
CA ASP A 152 3.13 2.05 15.17
C ASP A 152 2.81 3.53 15.40
N ILE A 153 1.84 4.05 14.66
CA ILE A 153 1.56 5.49 14.64
C ILE A 153 1.01 5.98 15.98
N PRO A 154 -0.05 5.38 16.55
CA PRO A 154 -0.55 5.82 17.84
C PRO A 154 0.45 5.69 18.99
N LYS A 155 1.24 4.63 19.00
CA LYS A 155 2.26 4.41 20.02
C LYS A 155 3.54 5.19 19.77
N ASN A 156 3.70 5.75 18.57
CA ASN A 156 4.89 6.51 18.15
C ASN A 156 6.18 5.76 18.43
N CYS A 157 6.24 4.52 17.99
CA CYS A 157 7.40 3.64 18.20
C CYS A 157 7.61 2.69 17.02
N PRO A 158 8.85 2.18 16.85
CA PRO A 158 9.11 1.20 15.79
C PRO A 158 8.31 -0.09 15.98
N LEU A 159 7.94 -0.69 14.84
CA LEU A 159 7.48 -2.07 14.79
C LEU A 159 8.67 -2.99 14.52
N SER A 160 8.75 -4.04 15.26
CA SER A 160 9.76 -5.08 15.05
C SER A 160 9.36 -6.06 13.96
#